data_09e0cf367ae4219adec4239e5862eda2
#
_entry.id   09e0cf367ae4219adec4239e5862eda2
#
_cell.length_a   1.000
_cell.length_b   1.000
_cell.length_c   1.000
_cell.angle_alpha   90.00
_cell.angle_beta   90.00
_cell.angle_gamma   90.00
#
_symmetry.space_group_name_H-M   'P 1'
#
loop_
_entity.id
_entity.type
_entity.pdbx_description
1 polymer ?
#
loop_
_entity_poly.entity_id
_entity_poly.type
_entity_poly.pdbx_seq_one_letter_code
_entity_poly.pdbx_strand_id
1 'polypeptide(L)'
;MFGVGVVEPVDDFQDGNIPASEKLLEHLTDEMLRLNFDIREFIRIVAATKAWQSQAIIYEPTASEPFLFTAPALKRMSAEQLWDSTLTLVANNEWAFQRPSAEDVKKVAAVDLGTTNMEEFVSIWKDYNSELGRGGYTKKIRDVAGYKDQLLVRSSELPLQTLPLSHFLMQFGIGDRDSIQSSSEGATVPQVLTMFNGWTTHTMLERGSVIYDNVAKQKTSKGAVDTIFLSILGRRPTVTELGLSRREIETSAQSPAAGCGNLIWALLNTREFMFIQ
;
A
#
# COMPACT_ATOMS: atom_id res chain seq x y z
N MET A 1 4.99 14.13 -4.57
CA MET A 1 4.50 13.62 -5.86
C MET A 1 5.63 13.04 -6.70
N PHE A 2 6.70 13.76 -7.00
CA PHE A 2 7.81 13.26 -7.83
C PHE A 2 8.81 12.36 -7.10
N GLY A 3 8.70 12.21 -5.79
CA GLY A 3 9.64 11.42 -4.97
C GLY A 3 10.91 12.17 -4.56
N VAL A 4 11.11 13.37 -5.08
CA VAL A 4 12.24 14.28 -4.78
C VAL A 4 11.68 15.67 -4.51
N GLY A 5 12.27 16.41 -3.58
CA GLY A 5 11.92 17.81 -3.31
C GLY A 5 12.53 18.78 -4.32
N VAL A 6 11.92 19.96 -4.48
CA VAL A 6 12.55 21.05 -5.24
C VAL A 6 13.75 21.61 -4.47
N VAL A 7 13.69 21.53 -3.15
CA VAL A 7 14.78 21.79 -2.22
C VAL A 7 15.00 20.50 -1.41
N GLU A 8 16.24 20.08 -1.23
CA GLU A 8 16.61 18.92 -0.44
C GLU A 8 17.65 19.31 0.62
N PRO A 9 17.49 18.90 1.88
CA PRO A 9 16.34 18.18 2.46
C PRO A 9 15.03 18.99 2.40
N VAL A 10 13.89 18.31 2.24
CA VAL A 10 12.57 18.93 1.95
C VAL A 10 12.12 19.95 3.00
N ASP A 11 12.58 19.80 4.24
CA ASP A 11 12.23 20.64 5.40
C ASP A 11 13.31 21.68 5.75
N ASP A 12 14.40 21.76 4.97
CA ASP A 12 15.55 22.61 5.25
C ASP A 12 15.69 23.76 4.25
N PHE A 13 14.82 24.76 4.37
CA PHE A 13 14.86 25.99 3.57
C PHE A 13 15.84 27.00 4.19
N GLN A 14 17.14 26.81 3.95
CA GLN A 14 18.20 27.72 4.38
C GLN A 14 18.91 28.35 3.16
N ASP A 15 19.60 29.47 3.39
CA ASP A 15 20.38 30.17 2.35
C ASP A 15 21.45 29.29 1.66
N GLY A 16 21.85 28.19 2.28
CA GLY A 16 22.80 27.21 1.74
C GLY A 16 22.17 26.13 0.88
N ASN A 17 20.86 25.93 0.93
CA ASN A 17 20.15 24.88 0.19
C ASN A 17 19.50 25.46 -1.06
N ILE A 18 20.26 25.42 -2.15
CA ILE A 18 19.83 25.94 -3.43
C ILE A 18 18.76 25.02 -4.04
N PRO A 19 17.60 25.53 -4.45
CA PRO A 19 16.60 24.71 -5.12
C PRO A 19 17.11 24.14 -6.44
N ALA A 20 16.69 22.93 -6.79
CA ALA A 20 17.03 22.30 -8.06
C ALA A 20 16.68 23.20 -9.27
N SER A 21 15.67 24.05 -9.12
CA SER A 21 15.31 25.12 -10.07
C SER A 21 14.56 26.21 -9.36
N GLU A 22 15.16 27.41 -9.27
CA GLU A 22 14.51 28.62 -8.72
C GLU A 22 13.23 28.95 -9.48
N LYS A 23 13.26 28.92 -10.80
CA LYS A 23 12.08 29.19 -11.62
C LYS A 23 10.94 28.22 -11.39
N LEU A 24 11.22 26.98 -11.12
CA LEU A 24 10.19 26.00 -10.79
C LEU A 24 9.61 26.29 -9.41
N LEU A 25 10.44 26.61 -8.42
CA LEU A 25 9.99 26.96 -7.08
C LEU A 25 9.11 28.20 -7.09
N GLU A 26 9.53 29.27 -7.80
CA GLU A 26 8.73 30.48 -8.00
C GLU A 26 7.37 30.15 -8.64
N HIS A 27 7.38 29.41 -9.74
CA HIS A 27 6.15 29.02 -10.45
C HIS A 27 5.19 28.22 -9.55
N LEU A 28 5.70 27.25 -8.79
CA LEU A 28 4.87 26.47 -7.87
C LEU A 28 4.32 27.35 -6.72
N THR A 29 5.10 28.30 -6.26
CA THR A 29 4.68 29.29 -5.24
C THR A 29 3.55 30.16 -5.77
N ASP A 30 3.70 30.71 -6.98
CA ASP A 30 2.68 31.54 -7.63
C ASP A 30 1.38 30.76 -7.85
N GLU A 31 1.48 29.49 -8.27
CA GLU A 31 0.31 28.61 -8.39
C GLU A 31 -0.38 28.36 -7.05
N MET A 32 0.36 28.12 -5.99
CA MET A 32 -0.24 27.94 -4.65
C MET A 32 -0.94 29.22 -4.17
N LEU A 33 -0.36 30.39 -4.41
CA LEU A 33 -0.98 31.68 -4.11
C LEU A 33 -2.24 31.89 -4.95
N ARG A 34 -2.19 31.61 -6.26
CA ARG A 34 -3.34 31.70 -7.18
C ARG A 34 -4.50 30.83 -6.73
N LEU A 35 -4.20 29.65 -6.21
CA LEU A 35 -5.19 28.67 -5.72
C LEU A 35 -5.65 28.94 -4.30
N ASN A 36 -5.20 30.01 -3.66
CA ASN A 36 -5.47 30.31 -2.26
C ASN A 36 -5.20 29.09 -1.35
N PHE A 37 -4.08 28.40 -1.62
CA PHE A 37 -3.63 27.20 -0.89
C PHE A 37 -4.58 25.99 -0.96
N ASP A 38 -5.41 25.88 -2.01
CA ASP A 38 -6.16 24.64 -2.28
C ASP A 38 -5.24 23.51 -2.74
N ILE A 39 -4.79 22.70 -1.78
CA ILE A 39 -3.87 21.57 -2.01
C ILE A 39 -4.47 20.55 -2.96
N ARG A 40 -5.79 20.33 -2.95
CA ARG A 40 -6.43 19.34 -3.82
C ARG A 40 -6.35 19.76 -5.28
N GLU A 41 -6.62 21.03 -5.55
CA GLU A 41 -6.53 21.57 -6.90
C GLU A 41 -5.08 21.63 -7.37
N PHE A 42 -4.15 21.99 -6.49
CA PHE A 42 -2.71 21.94 -6.77
C PHE A 42 -2.25 20.54 -7.19
N ILE A 43 -2.66 19.51 -6.44
CA ILE A 43 -2.34 18.09 -6.77
C ILE A 43 -2.92 17.73 -8.15
N ARG A 44 -4.14 18.17 -8.49
CA ARG A 44 -4.75 17.93 -9.81
C ARG A 44 -3.94 18.54 -10.93
N ILE A 45 -3.49 19.80 -10.76
CA ILE A 45 -2.67 20.51 -11.74
C ILE A 45 -1.36 19.77 -11.96
N VAL A 46 -0.66 19.41 -10.89
CA VAL A 46 0.60 18.67 -10.98
C VAL A 46 0.39 17.29 -11.64
N ALA A 47 -0.66 16.57 -11.26
CA ALA A 47 -0.98 15.27 -11.86
C ALA A 47 -1.35 15.35 -13.34
N ALA A 48 -1.85 16.50 -13.81
CA ALA A 48 -2.17 16.73 -15.23
C ALA A 48 -0.93 17.08 -16.08
N THR A 49 0.23 17.33 -15.47
CA THR A 49 1.44 17.67 -16.22
C THR A 49 1.98 16.46 -16.99
N LYS A 50 2.58 16.73 -18.15
CA LYS A 50 3.27 15.68 -18.93
C LYS A 50 4.41 15.03 -18.13
N ALA A 51 5.10 15.81 -17.30
CA ALA A 51 6.18 15.31 -16.47
C ALA A 51 5.67 14.25 -15.47
N TRP A 52 4.55 14.51 -14.78
CA TRP A 52 3.94 13.54 -13.87
C TRP A 52 3.43 12.28 -14.59
N GLN A 53 2.89 12.45 -15.79
CA GLN A 53 2.33 11.33 -16.58
C GLN A 53 3.39 10.57 -17.39
N SER A 54 4.66 10.97 -17.29
CA SER A 54 5.77 10.26 -17.91
C SER A 54 6.15 9.02 -17.09
N GLN A 55 6.76 8.03 -17.76
CA GLN A 55 7.27 6.84 -17.08
C GLN A 55 8.31 7.23 -16.03
N ALA A 56 8.19 6.69 -14.83
CA ALA A 56 9.12 6.95 -13.74
C ALA A 56 10.56 6.56 -14.10
N ILE A 57 11.52 7.33 -13.62
CA ILE A 57 12.95 7.16 -13.89
C ILE A 57 13.69 6.74 -12.62
N ILE A 58 14.74 5.94 -12.80
CA ILE A 58 15.67 5.65 -11.71
C ILE A 58 16.47 6.92 -11.45
N TYR A 59 16.41 7.43 -10.24
CA TYR A 59 17.18 8.58 -9.79
C TYR A 59 17.91 8.23 -8.49
N GLU A 60 19.22 8.38 -8.52
CA GLU A 60 20.08 8.29 -7.35
C GLU A 60 20.60 9.69 -7.05
N PRO A 61 20.29 10.26 -5.87
CA PRO A 61 20.76 11.60 -5.52
C PRO A 61 22.28 11.66 -5.56
N THR A 62 22.82 12.52 -6.41
CA THR A 62 24.23 12.85 -6.44
C THR A 62 24.40 14.33 -6.15
N ALA A 63 25.44 14.69 -5.39
CA ALA A 63 25.70 16.09 -5.02
C ALA A 63 25.96 17.03 -6.21
N SER A 64 26.15 16.47 -7.41
CA SER A 64 26.54 17.22 -8.61
C SER A 64 25.44 17.42 -9.64
N GLU A 65 24.35 16.66 -9.58
CA GLU A 65 23.30 16.72 -10.61
C GLU A 65 21.92 16.96 -9.97
N PRO A 66 21.31 18.13 -10.19
CA PRO A 66 19.97 18.40 -9.68
C PRO A 66 18.93 17.54 -10.41
N PHE A 67 17.88 17.14 -9.70
CA PHE A 67 16.74 16.46 -10.29
C PHE A 67 15.94 17.42 -11.19
N LEU A 68 15.80 17.08 -12.46
CA LEU A 68 15.21 18.00 -13.45
C LEU A 68 13.68 17.90 -13.59
N PHE A 69 13.01 17.07 -12.78
CA PHE A 69 11.55 16.88 -12.79
C PHE A 69 10.94 16.53 -14.16
N THR A 70 11.69 15.84 -14.99
CA THR A 70 11.21 15.39 -16.30
C THR A 70 10.24 14.22 -16.23
N ALA A 71 10.31 13.45 -15.15
CA ALA A 71 9.41 12.36 -14.80
C ALA A 71 9.47 12.11 -13.28
N PRO A 72 8.54 11.36 -12.68
CA PRO A 72 8.65 10.92 -11.29
C PRO A 72 9.89 10.07 -11.06
N ALA A 73 10.52 10.21 -9.89
CA ALA A 73 11.56 9.27 -9.45
C ALA A 73 10.91 7.97 -9.00
N LEU A 74 11.48 6.84 -9.46
CA LEU A 74 11.02 5.51 -9.08
C LEU A 74 11.26 5.31 -7.57
N LYS A 75 10.20 5.18 -6.80
CA LYS A 75 10.25 5.02 -5.36
C LYS A 75 9.73 3.64 -4.96
N ARG A 76 10.47 2.95 -4.09
CA ARG A 76 10.00 1.69 -3.51
C ARG A 76 8.75 1.92 -2.68
N MET A 77 7.76 1.02 -2.78
CA MET A 77 6.61 1.05 -1.90
C MET A 77 7.05 0.85 -0.44
N SER A 78 6.39 1.54 0.49
CA SER A 78 6.53 1.25 1.92
C SER A 78 5.97 -0.14 2.24
N ALA A 79 6.29 -0.66 3.44
CA ALA A 79 5.75 -1.94 3.90
C ALA A 79 4.22 -1.96 3.89
N GLU A 80 3.61 -0.83 4.33
CA GLU A 80 2.16 -0.66 4.37
C GLU A 80 1.54 -0.63 2.98
N GLN A 81 2.14 0.11 2.05
CA GLN A 81 1.67 0.18 0.67
C GLN A 81 1.73 -1.18 -0.02
N LEU A 82 2.83 -1.91 0.18
CA LEU A 82 3.00 -3.24 -0.39
C LEU A 82 2.02 -4.25 0.22
N TRP A 83 1.81 -4.20 1.55
CA TRP A 83 0.82 -5.02 2.24
C TRP A 83 -0.60 -4.73 1.74
N ASP A 84 -1.01 -3.46 1.73
CA ASP A 84 -2.36 -3.07 1.33
C ASP A 84 -2.62 -3.36 -0.14
N SER A 85 -1.64 -3.16 -1.03
CA SER A 85 -1.73 -3.54 -2.44
C SER A 85 -1.92 -5.05 -2.61
N THR A 86 -1.18 -5.84 -1.85
CA THR A 86 -1.31 -7.30 -1.83
C THR A 86 -2.65 -7.75 -1.27
N LEU A 87 -3.12 -7.10 -0.20
CA LEU A 87 -4.39 -7.39 0.43
C LEU A 87 -5.58 -7.23 -0.51
N THR A 88 -5.57 -6.22 -1.39
CA THR A 88 -6.63 -6.01 -2.39
C THR A 88 -6.77 -7.15 -3.38
N LEU A 89 -5.70 -7.89 -3.62
CA LEU A 89 -5.69 -9.08 -4.49
C LEU A 89 -6.27 -10.32 -3.81
N VAL A 90 -6.30 -10.32 -2.48
CA VAL A 90 -6.68 -11.48 -1.67
C VAL A 90 -8.08 -11.33 -1.07
N ALA A 91 -8.39 -10.19 -0.47
CA ALA A 91 -9.60 -9.98 0.32
C ALA A 91 -10.69 -9.25 -0.45
N ASN A 92 -11.93 -9.79 -0.39
CA ASN A 92 -13.09 -9.15 -1.03
C ASN A 92 -13.51 -7.83 -0.37
N ASN A 93 -13.19 -7.66 0.88
CA ASN A 93 -13.56 -6.48 1.65
C ASN A 93 -12.46 -6.12 2.65
N GLU A 94 -11.45 -5.46 2.16
CA GLU A 94 -10.34 -4.93 2.95
C GLU A 94 -10.77 -3.83 3.94
N TRP A 95 -11.94 -3.23 3.71
CA TRP A 95 -12.55 -2.21 4.56
C TRP A 95 -13.53 -2.78 5.59
N ALA A 96 -13.71 -4.10 5.64
CA ALA A 96 -14.61 -4.74 6.59
C ALA A 96 -14.28 -4.38 8.05
N PHE A 97 -13.09 -3.81 8.25
CA PHE A 97 -12.58 -3.50 9.55
C PHE A 97 -12.04 -2.07 9.63
N GLN A 98 -12.89 -1.14 9.96
CA GLN A 98 -12.50 0.21 10.37
C GLN A 98 -12.49 0.29 11.89
N ARG A 99 -11.53 1.01 12.45
CA ARG A 99 -11.58 1.36 13.87
C ARG A 99 -12.86 2.11 14.18
N PRO A 100 -13.43 1.92 15.37
CA PRO A 100 -14.58 2.67 15.78
C PRO A 100 -14.31 4.17 15.61
N SER A 101 -15.28 4.87 15.03
CA SER A 101 -15.19 6.33 14.94
C SER A 101 -15.18 6.96 16.33
N ALA A 102 -14.67 8.18 16.46
CA ALA A 102 -14.75 8.92 17.72
C ALA A 102 -16.19 9.07 18.23
N GLU A 103 -17.17 9.11 17.32
CA GLU A 103 -18.59 9.14 17.67
C GLU A 103 -19.08 7.80 18.23
N ASP A 104 -18.64 6.68 17.68
CA ASP A 104 -19.01 5.36 18.20
C ASP A 104 -18.36 5.11 19.56
N VAL A 105 -17.12 5.55 19.74
CA VAL A 105 -16.44 5.52 21.05
C VAL A 105 -17.21 6.37 22.06
N LYS A 106 -17.67 7.56 21.70
CA LYS A 106 -18.48 8.42 22.58
C LYS A 106 -19.82 7.82 22.95
N LYS A 107 -20.48 7.05 22.08
CA LYS A 107 -21.75 6.38 22.38
C LYS A 107 -21.60 5.32 23.47
N VAL A 108 -20.47 4.61 23.49
CA VAL A 108 -20.20 3.53 24.45
C VAL A 108 -19.48 4.03 25.71
N ALA A 109 -18.63 5.05 25.55
CA ALA A 109 -17.78 5.58 26.62
C ALA A 109 -18.03 7.08 26.88
N ALA A 110 -19.28 7.51 26.91
CA ALA A 110 -19.63 8.85 27.35
C ALA A 110 -19.45 8.94 28.87
N VAL A 111 -18.29 9.33 29.32
CA VAL A 111 -17.95 9.48 30.75
C VAL A 111 -17.80 10.96 31.08
N ASP A 112 -18.59 11.45 31.98
CA ASP A 112 -18.34 12.72 32.66
C ASP A 112 -17.56 12.44 33.95
N LEU A 113 -16.27 12.71 33.94
CA LEU A 113 -15.37 12.46 35.07
C LEU A 113 -15.74 13.27 36.31
N GLY A 114 -16.55 14.32 36.18
CA GLY A 114 -17.03 15.12 37.30
C GLY A 114 -18.20 14.50 38.07
N THR A 115 -18.96 13.63 37.42
CA THR A 115 -20.20 13.04 37.97
C THR A 115 -20.22 11.54 38.07
N THR A 116 -19.38 10.85 37.25
CA THR A 116 -19.32 9.38 37.18
C THR A 116 -18.59 8.81 38.40
N ASN A 117 -19.21 7.91 39.15
CA ASN A 117 -18.55 7.19 40.22
C ASN A 117 -17.67 6.03 39.69
N MET A 118 -16.84 5.44 40.54
CA MET A 118 -15.87 4.42 40.16
C MET A 118 -16.54 3.11 39.66
N GLU A 119 -17.68 2.73 40.24
CA GLU A 119 -18.38 1.51 39.85
C GLU A 119 -19.01 1.65 38.46
N GLU A 120 -19.61 2.79 38.20
CA GLU A 120 -20.16 3.17 36.90
C GLU A 120 -19.03 3.28 35.82
N PHE A 121 -17.91 3.90 36.16
CA PHE A 121 -16.77 3.96 35.30
C PHE A 121 -16.24 2.57 34.91
N VAL A 122 -16.11 1.67 35.88
CA VAL A 122 -15.65 0.29 35.62
C VAL A 122 -16.67 -0.47 34.76
N SER A 123 -17.96 -0.23 34.92
CA SER A 123 -18.99 -0.83 34.06
C SER A 123 -18.85 -0.34 32.62
N ILE A 124 -18.80 0.97 32.42
CA ILE A 124 -18.63 1.59 31.08
C ILE A 124 -17.32 1.10 30.43
N TRP A 125 -16.24 1.00 31.20
CA TRP A 125 -14.95 0.49 30.68
C TRP A 125 -15.02 -0.98 30.28
N LYS A 126 -15.74 -1.82 31.01
CA LYS A 126 -15.96 -3.23 30.63
C LYS A 126 -16.78 -3.35 29.34
N ASP A 127 -17.85 -2.57 29.22
CA ASP A 127 -18.69 -2.54 28.03
C ASP A 127 -17.90 -2.05 26.82
N TYR A 128 -17.13 -0.97 26.96
CA TYR A 128 -16.21 -0.49 25.94
C TYR A 128 -15.23 -1.58 25.49
N ASN A 129 -14.56 -2.26 26.43
CA ASN A 129 -13.59 -3.31 26.08
C ASN A 129 -14.24 -4.54 25.45
N SER A 130 -15.48 -4.89 25.82
CA SER A 130 -16.18 -6.02 25.23
C SER A 130 -16.66 -5.74 23.80
N GLU A 131 -17.10 -4.52 23.51
CA GLU A 131 -17.69 -4.16 22.22
C GLU A 131 -16.68 -3.54 21.24
N LEU A 132 -15.91 -2.58 21.72
CA LEU A 132 -15.00 -1.78 20.89
C LEU A 132 -13.54 -1.92 21.28
N GLY A 133 -13.26 -2.46 22.46
CA GLY A 133 -11.91 -2.68 22.94
C GLY A 133 -11.22 -3.84 22.21
N ARG A 134 -9.97 -4.09 22.59
CA ARG A 134 -9.08 -5.06 21.94
C ARG A 134 -9.72 -6.44 21.75
N GLY A 135 -10.46 -6.95 22.72
CA GLY A 135 -11.13 -8.25 22.65
C GLY A 135 -12.25 -8.29 21.63
N GLY A 136 -13.15 -7.32 21.68
CA GLY A 136 -14.28 -7.19 20.75
C GLY A 136 -13.81 -6.88 19.33
N TYR A 137 -12.86 -5.96 19.21
CA TYR A 137 -12.22 -5.62 17.92
C TYR A 137 -11.52 -6.82 17.30
N THR A 138 -10.69 -7.54 18.05
CA THR A 138 -9.97 -8.72 17.55
C THR A 138 -10.93 -9.85 17.16
N LYS A 139 -12.02 -10.06 17.93
CA LYS A 139 -13.03 -11.05 17.60
C LYS A 139 -13.76 -10.72 16.29
N LYS A 140 -14.21 -9.48 16.15
CA LYS A 140 -14.87 -9.00 14.91
C LYS A 140 -13.95 -9.14 13.70
N ILE A 141 -12.66 -8.79 13.83
CA ILE A 141 -11.66 -8.96 12.76
C ILE A 141 -11.55 -10.43 12.35
N ARG A 142 -11.42 -11.32 13.31
CA ARG A 142 -11.29 -12.75 13.04
C ARG A 142 -12.51 -13.30 12.33
N ASP A 143 -13.70 -12.86 12.76
CA ASP A 143 -14.96 -13.37 12.24
C ASP A 143 -15.29 -12.83 10.83
N VAL A 144 -14.85 -11.63 10.49
CA VAL A 144 -15.22 -10.94 9.24
C VAL A 144 -14.09 -10.91 8.21
N ALA A 145 -12.86 -10.68 8.63
CA ALA A 145 -11.71 -10.52 7.75
C ALA A 145 -10.72 -11.70 7.84
N GLY A 146 -11.09 -12.79 8.52
CA GLY A 146 -10.27 -13.97 8.63
C GLY A 146 -10.23 -14.73 7.32
N TYR A 147 -9.03 -14.91 6.78
CA TYR A 147 -8.75 -15.86 5.73
C TYR A 147 -7.73 -16.84 6.26
N LYS A 148 -8.13 -18.12 6.40
CA LYS A 148 -7.26 -19.17 6.96
C LYS A 148 -6.59 -18.76 8.28
N ASP A 149 -7.38 -18.24 9.20
CA ASP A 149 -6.94 -17.79 10.53
C ASP A 149 -5.93 -16.61 10.53
N GLN A 150 -5.76 -15.92 9.41
CA GLN A 150 -4.94 -14.74 9.31
C GLN A 150 -5.79 -13.45 9.37
N LEU A 151 -5.24 -12.43 10.02
CA LEU A 151 -5.86 -11.11 10.06
C LEU A 151 -5.56 -10.36 8.76
N LEU A 152 -6.48 -10.46 7.79
CA LEU A 152 -6.39 -9.78 6.50
C LEU A 152 -7.11 -8.44 6.55
N VAL A 153 -6.52 -7.49 7.23
CA VAL A 153 -7.01 -6.11 7.34
C VAL A 153 -5.94 -5.14 6.89
N ARG A 154 -6.35 -3.92 6.56
CA ARG A 154 -5.42 -2.87 6.16
C ARG A 154 -4.35 -2.63 7.21
N SER A 155 -3.17 -2.24 6.75
CA SER A 155 -2.02 -1.91 7.60
C SER A 155 -2.38 -0.88 8.69
N SER A 156 -3.23 0.10 8.36
CA SER A 156 -3.72 1.11 9.29
C SER A 156 -4.52 0.54 10.47
N GLU A 157 -5.14 -0.61 10.30
CA GLU A 157 -6.02 -1.25 11.29
C GLU A 157 -5.31 -2.33 12.12
N LEU A 158 -4.13 -2.76 11.69
CA LEU A 158 -3.37 -3.77 12.42
C LEU A 158 -2.78 -3.20 13.72
N PRO A 159 -2.84 -3.96 14.82
CA PRO A 159 -2.24 -3.56 16.10
C PRO A 159 -0.72 -3.80 16.07
N LEU A 160 0.04 -2.86 15.51
CA LEU A 160 1.49 -3.00 15.24
C LEU A 160 2.31 -3.47 16.44
N GLN A 161 2.00 -2.98 17.63
CA GLN A 161 2.70 -3.32 18.88
C GLN A 161 2.59 -4.80 19.27
N THR A 162 1.66 -5.55 18.67
CA THR A 162 1.42 -6.96 18.99
C THR A 162 1.67 -7.90 17.82
N LEU A 163 2.15 -7.37 16.69
CA LEU A 163 2.51 -8.20 15.55
C LEU A 163 3.78 -8.99 15.85
N PRO A 164 3.82 -10.28 15.50
CA PRO A 164 5.04 -11.06 15.62
C PRO A 164 6.10 -10.54 14.63
N LEU A 165 7.38 -10.69 14.97
CA LEU A 165 8.50 -10.30 14.10
C LEU A 165 8.46 -11.00 12.72
N SER A 166 7.81 -12.16 12.65
CA SER A 166 7.58 -12.90 11.40
C SER A 166 6.46 -12.31 10.53
N HIS A 167 5.72 -11.31 11.02
CA HIS A 167 4.66 -10.67 10.23
C HIS A 167 5.28 -9.89 9.06
N PHE A 168 4.60 -9.91 7.91
CA PHE A 168 5.04 -9.23 6.69
C PHE A 168 5.49 -7.78 6.92
N LEU A 169 4.64 -6.99 7.59
CA LEU A 169 4.94 -5.59 7.87
C LEU A 169 6.22 -5.41 8.69
N MET A 170 6.44 -6.27 9.70
CA MET A 170 7.65 -6.21 10.53
C MET A 170 8.90 -6.56 9.72
N GLN A 171 8.81 -7.56 8.83
CA GLN A 171 9.92 -7.95 7.97
C GLN A 171 10.25 -6.88 6.91
N PHE A 172 9.26 -6.13 6.46
CA PHE A 172 9.44 -5.07 5.46
C PHE A 172 9.78 -3.72 6.06
N GLY A 173 10.01 -3.65 7.39
CA GLY A 173 10.48 -2.45 8.06
C GLY A 173 9.42 -1.39 8.19
N ILE A 174 8.23 -1.80 8.67
CA ILE A 174 7.19 -0.84 9.01
C ILE A 174 7.73 0.20 10.00
N GLY A 175 7.51 1.49 9.69
CA GLY A 175 7.86 2.57 10.60
C GLY A 175 7.02 2.51 11.89
N ASP A 176 7.64 2.85 13.02
CA ASP A 176 6.91 3.07 14.25
C ASP A 176 6.05 4.33 14.08
N ARG A 177 4.75 4.22 14.37
CA ARG A 177 3.83 5.38 14.26
C ARG A 177 4.07 6.43 15.34
N ASP A 178 4.73 6.02 16.41
CA ASP A 178 5.01 6.88 17.56
C ASP A 178 6.42 7.52 17.48
N SER A 179 7.23 7.10 16.53
CA SER A 179 8.57 7.66 16.29
C SER A 179 8.70 8.21 14.87
N ILE A 180 9.45 9.30 14.73
CA ILE A 180 9.79 9.93 13.44
C ILE A 180 10.80 9.08 12.65
N GLN A 181 11.18 7.91 13.14
CA GLN A 181 12.11 7.03 12.43
C GLN A 181 11.47 6.52 11.14
N SER A 182 12.08 6.88 10.04
CA SER A 182 11.71 6.42 8.71
C SER A 182 11.74 4.90 8.62
N SER A 183 10.77 4.34 7.90
CA SER A 183 10.81 2.94 7.48
C SER A 183 12.15 2.64 6.80
N SER A 184 12.72 1.47 7.09
CA SER A 184 13.95 1.05 6.42
C SER A 184 13.73 0.92 4.92
N GLU A 185 14.37 1.77 4.13
CA GLU A 185 14.28 1.75 2.65
C GLU A 185 15.19 0.67 2.02
N GLY A 186 16.10 0.10 2.80
CA GLY A 186 17.05 -0.92 2.33
C GLY A 186 16.37 -2.26 2.03
N ALA A 187 16.63 -2.83 0.85
CA ALA A 187 16.20 -4.19 0.54
C ALA A 187 17.05 -5.21 1.31
N THR A 188 16.41 -6.16 1.97
CA THR A 188 17.08 -7.24 2.70
C THR A 188 16.77 -8.61 2.13
N VAL A 189 17.68 -9.57 2.31
CA VAL A 189 17.48 -10.96 1.86
C VAL A 189 16.19 -11.59 2.44
N PRO A 190 15.83 -11.41 3.73
CA PRO A 190 14.56 -11.90 4.26
C PRO A 190 13.33 -11.34 3.52
N GLN A 191 13.34 -10.07 3.11
CA GLN A 191 12.24 -9.47 2.36
C GLN A 191 12.07 -10.14 0.99
N VAL A 192 13.16 -10.39 0.28
CA VAL A 192 13.15 -11.10 -1.01
C VAL A 192 12.59 -12.51 -0.83
N LEU A 193 13.05 -13.24 0.17
CA LEU A 193 12.56 -14.59 0.46
C LEU A 193 11.07 -14.59 0.84
N THR A 194 10.61 -13.59 1.56
CA THR A 194 9.18 -13.44 1.90
C THR A 194 8.32 -13.18 0.67
N MET A 195 8.79 -12.39 -0.29
CA MET A 195 8.08 -12.19 -1.57
C MET A 195 8.08 -13.46 -2.43
N PHE A 196 9.18 -14.20 -2.48
CA PHE A 196 9.26 -15.41 -3.30
C PHE A 196 8.50 -16.60 -2.72
N ASN A 197 8.57 -16.81 -1.41
CA ASN A 197 8.07 -18.03 -0.75
C ASN A 197 7.17 -17.73 0.44
N GLY A 198 6.81 -16.46 0.66
CA GLY A 198 6.03 -16.06 1.82
C GLY A 198 4.56 -16.44 1.72
N TRP A 199 3.92 -16.42 2.88
CA TRP A 199 2.50 -16.71 3.03
C TRP A 199 1.61 -15.86 2.07
N THR A 200 1.90 -14.59 1.89
CA THR A 200 1.13 -13.68 1.04
C THR A 200 1.05 -14.17 -0.40
N THR A 201 2.18 -14.61 -0.95
CA THR A 201 2.27 -15.14 -2.32
C THR A 201 1.48 -16.44 -2.46
N HIS A 202 1.58 -17.35 -1.49
CA HIS A 202 0.81 -18.58 -1.49
C HIS A 202 -0.69 -18.34 -1.39
N THR A 203 -1.11 -17.42 -0.54
CA THR A 203 -2.53 -17.08 -0.36
C THR A 203 -3.19 -16.57 -1.64
N MET A 204 -2.47 -15.78 -2.45
CA MET A 204 -2.99 -15.27 -3.72
C MET A 204 -3.16 -16.36 -4.78
N LEU A 205 -2.45 -17.43 -4.67
CA LEU A 205 -2.51 -18.57 -5.61
C LEU A 205 -3.60 -19.58 -5.26
N GLU A 206 -4.39 -19.32 -4.21
CA GLU A 206 -5.39 -20.25 -3.72
C GLU A 206 -6.83 -19.80 -4.04
N ARG A 207 -7.73 -20.80 -4.09
CA ARG A 207 -9.17 -20.56 -4.24
C ARG A 207 -9.68 -19.70 -3.09
N GLY A 208 -10.55 -18.73 -3.40
CA GLY A 208 -11.14 -17.81 -2.45
C GLY A 208 -10.42 -16.47 -2.37
N SER A 209 -9.25 -16.33 -3.02
CA SER A 209 -8.68 -14.99 -3.24
C SER A 209 -9.40 -14.27 -4.38
N VAL A 210 -9.50 -12.95 -4.27
CA VAL A 210 -10.18 -12.10 -5.27
C VAL A 210 -9.58 -12.27 -6.66
N ILE A 211 -8.25 -12.28 -6.75
CA ILE A 211 -7.56 -12.43 -8.03
C ILE A 211 -7.82 -13.81 -8.64
N TYR A 212 -7.78 -14.89 -7.83
CA TYR A 212 -8.06 -16.23 -8.29
C TYR A 212 -9.48 -16.34 -8.87
N ASP A 213 -10.48 -15.86 -8.12
CA ASP A 213 -11.88 -15.92 -8.53
C ASP A 213 -12.16 -15.10 -9.77
N ASN A 214 -11.50 -13.96 -9.93
CA ASN A 214 -11.63 -13.11 -11.12
C ASN A 214 -10.96 -13.74 -12.36
N VAL A 215 -9.82 -14.38 -12.19
CA VAL A 215 -9.14 -15.12 -13.26
C VAL A 215 -9.95 -16.34 -13.66
N ALA A 216 -10.51 -17.08 -12.70
CA ALA A 216 -11.32 -18.28 -12.97
C ALA A 216 -12.62 -18.00 -13.75
N LYS A 217 -13.14 -16.76 -13.69
CA LYS A 217 -14.32 -16.32 -14.50
C LYS A 217 -13.97 -16.11 -15.97
N GLN A 218 -12.69 -16.02 -16.34
CA GLN A 218 -12.29 -15.75 -17.71
C GLN A 218 -12.42 -16.99 -18.59
N LYS A 219 -12.98 -16.81 -19.78
CA LYS A 219 -13.22 -17.92 -20.74
C LYS A 219 -12.03 -18.17 -21.67
N THR A 220 -11.06 -17.28 -21.71
CA THR A 220 -9.92 -17.35 -22.64
C THR A 220 -8.60 -17.07 -21.91
N SER A 221 -7.50 -17.66 -22.39
CA SER A 221 -6.16 -17.37 -21.88
C SER A 221 -5.81 -15.88 -21.99
N LYS A 222 -6.23 -15.21 -23.06
CA LYS A 222 -6.06 -13.76 -23.20
C LYS A 222 -6.80 -12.99 -22.09
N GLY A 223 -8.06 -13.34 -21.82
CA GLY A 223 -8.85 -12.70 -20.77
C GLY A 223 -8.23 -12.91 -19.38
N ALA A 224 -7.71 -14.11 -19.10
CA ALA A 224 -6.99 -14.40 -17.87
C ALA A 224 -5.73 -13.53 -17.73
N VAL A 225 -4.91 -13.43 -18.78
CA VAL A 225 -3.71 -12.58 -18.81
C VAL A 225 -4.07 -11.11 -18.62
N ASP A 226 -5.04 -10.59 -19.37
CA ASP A 226 -5.51 -9.18 -19.23
C ASP A 226 -5.97 -8.90 -17.78
N THR A 227 -6.71 -9.82 -17.17
CA THR A 227 -7.18 -9.69 -15.79
C THR A 227 -6.01 -9.66 -14.81
N ILE A 228 -5.03 -10.55 -14.95
CA ILE A 228 -3.85 -10.61 -14.06
C ILE A 228 -3.05 -9.31 -14.17
N PHE A 229 -2.73 -8.85 -15.37
CA PHE A 229 -1.96 -7.61 -15.58
C PHE A 229 -2.69 -6.38 -15.04
N LEU A 230 -3.98 -6.24 -15.32
CA LEU A 230 -4.78 -5.13 -14.82
C LEU A 230 -4.89 -5.13 -13.28
N SER A 231 -5.01 -6.33 -12.67
CA SER A 231 -5.11 -6.44 -11.22
C SER A 231 -3.81 -6.12 -10.49
N ILE A 232 -2.66 -6.54 -11.04
CA ILE A 232 -1.36 -6.43 -10.36
C ILE A 232 -0.63 -5.14 -10.76
N LEU A 233 -0.60 -4.82 -12.06
CA LEU A 233 0.19 -3.71 -12.61
C LEU A 233 -0.66 -2.49 -13.05
N GLY A 234 -1.98 -2.58 -13.01
CA GLY A 234 -2.88 -1.50 -13.43
C GLY A 234 -2.88 -1.21 -14.93
N ARG A 235 -2.17 -2.00 -15.74
CA ARG A 235 -2.06 -1.84 -17.19
C ARG A 235 -2.34 -3.13 -17.94
N ARG A 236 -2.57 -3.05 -19.23
CA ARG A 236 -2.63 -4.21 -20.12
C ARG A 236 -1.23 -4.72 -20.48
N PRO A 237 -1.07 -6.01 -20.76
CA PRO A 237 0.18 -6.56 -21.25
C PRO A 237 0.54 -5.97 -22.63
N THR A 238 1.80 -5.81 -22.90
CA THR A 238 2.35 -5.58 -24.24
C THR A 238 2.12 -6.82 -25.11
N VAL A 239 2.32 -6.69 -26.44
CA VAL A 239 2.18 -7.83 -27.37
C VAL A 239 3.12 -8.98 -27.00
N THR A 240 4.34 -8.67 -26.61
CA THR A 240 5.35 -9.66 -26.20
C THR A 240 4.95 -10.35 -24.88
N GLU A 241 4.58 -9.56 -23.86
CA GLU A 241 4.14 -10.08 -22.56
C GLU A 241 2.90 -10.96 -22.72
N LEU A 242 1.93 -10.54 -23.54
CA LEU A 242 0.73 -11.35 -23.83
C LEU A 242 1.09 -12.69 -24.45
N GLY A 243 2.02 -12.70 -25.42
CA GLY A 243 2.47 -13.92 -26.08
C GLY A 243 3.15 -14.89 -25.13
N LEU A 244 4.08 -14.40 -24.31
CA LEU A 244 4.78 -15.20 -23.31
C LEU A 244 3.83 -15.73 -22.21
N SER A 245 2.95 -14.87 -21.69
CA SER A 245 2.01 -15.22 -20.63
C SER A 245 0.98 -16.26 -21.10
N ARG A 246 0.45 -16.11 -22.30
CA ARG A 246 -0.45 -17.12 -22.88
C ARG A 246 0.25 -18.47 -23.05
N ARG A 247 1.47 -18.45 -23.56
CA ARG A 247 2.27 -19.68 -23.71
C ARG A 247 2.46 -20.36 -22.35
N GLU A 248 2.80 -19.63 -21.28
CA GLU A 248 2.92 -20.18 -19.93
C GLU A 248 1.62 -20.84 -19.46
N ILE A 249 0.47 -20.19 -19.65
CA ILE A 249 -0.83 -20.74 -19.24
C ILE A 249 -1.19 -21.99 -20.05
N GLU A 250 -0.97 -21.96 -21.37
CA GLU A 250 -1.39 -23.02 -22.31
C GLU A 250 -0.46 -24.25 -22.26
N THR A 251 0.82 -24.07 -21.89
CA THR A 251 1.83 -25.14 -21.86
C THR A 251 2.25 -25.57 -20.45
N SER A 252 1.64 -25.01 -19.41
CA SER A 252 1.95 -25.39 -18.03
C SER A 252 1.76 -26.89 -17.81
N ALA A 253 2.80 -27.55 -17.31
CA ALA A 253 2.83 -29.01 -17.12
C ALA A 253 1.78 -29.53 -16.14
N GLN A 254 1.30 -28.68 -15.22
CA GLN A 254 0.33 -29.09 -14.20
C GLN A 254 -1.11 -28.78 -14.62
N SER A 255 -1.38 -27.56 -15.00
CA SER A 255 -2.70 -27.12 -15.46
C SER A 255 -2.66 -25.65 -15.93
N PRO A 256 -3.65 -25.16 -16.71
CA PRO A 256 -3.78 -23.74 -17.01
C PRO A 256 -3.88 -22.86 -15.75
N ALA A 257 -4.50 -23.36 -14.68
CA ALA A 257 -4.58 -22.65 -13.41
C ALA A 257 -3.19 -22.47 -12.75
N ALA A 258 -2.34 -23.47 -12.84
CA ALA A 258 -0.94 -23.37 -12.38
C ALA A 258 -0.16 -22.35 -13.21
N GLY A 259 -0.35 -22.31 -14.52
CA GLY A 259 0.24 -21.27 -15.39
C GLY A 259 -0.20 -19.85 -15.02
N CYS A 260 -1.48 -19.66 -14.67
CA CYS A 260 -1.96 -18.40 -14.12
C CYS A 260 -1.27 -18.07 -12.78
N GLY A 261 -1.12 -19.05 -11.90
CA GLY A 261 -0.39 -18.90 -10.63
C GLY A 261 1.07 -18.48 -10.84
N ASN A 262 1.78 -19.12 -11.77
CA ASN A 262 3.15 -18.77 -12.12
C ASN A 262 3.25 -17.31 -12.63
N LEU A 263 2.29 -16.88 -13.44
CA LEU A 263 2.23 -15.53 -13.95
C LEU A 263 1.98 -14.50 -12.84
N ILE A 264 1.02 -14.77 -11.94
CA ILE A 264 0.75 -13.93 -10.77
C ILE A 264 2.02 -13.79 -9.93
N TRP A 265 2.65 -14.92 -9.61
CA TRP A 265 3.90 -14.95 -8.84
C TRP A 265 5.01 -14.14 -9.52
N ALA A 266 5.19 -14.30 -10.82
CA ALA A 266 6.21 -13.58 -11.57
C ALA A 266 5.97 -12.07 -11.52
N LEU A 267 4.74 -11.60 -11.74
CA LEU A 267 4.42 -10.18 -11.75
C LEU A 267 4.55 -9.52 -10.38
N LEU A 268 4.16 -10.19 -9.30
CA LEU A 268 4.32 -9.71 -7.93
C LEU A 268 5.80 -9.50 -7.55
N ASN A 269 6.70 -10.24 -8.19
CA ASN A 269 8.13 -10.15 -7.96
C ASN A 269 8.86 -9.21 -8.95
N THR A 270 8.11 -8.47 -9.77
CA THR A 270 8.69 -7.45 -10.65
C THR A 270 8.96 -6.14 -9.90
N ARG A 271 9.91 -5.36 -10.40
CA ARG A 271 10.12 -3.98 -9.93
C ARG A 271 8.89 -3.13 -10.19
N GLU A 272 8.17 -3.38 -11.27
CA GLU A 272 6.96 -2.64 -11.63
C GLU A 272 5.87 -2.75 -10.56
N PHE A 273 5.73 -3.90 -9.89
CA PHE A 273 4.80 -4.07 -8.77
C PHE A 273 5.35 -3.44 -7.47
N MET A 274 6.64 -3.61 -7.19
CA MET A 274 7.22 -3.22 -5.90
C MET A 274 7.56 -1.72 -5.80
N PHE A 275 7.52 -0.99 -6.90
CA PHE A 275 7.85 0.43 -6.94
C PHE A 275 6.66 1.26 -7.43
N ILE A 276 6.53 2.46 -6.88
CA ILE A 276 5.55 3.46 -7.32
C ILE A 276 6.08 4.10 -8.60
N GLN A 277 5.23 4.06 -9.63
CA GLN A 277 5.50 4.66 -10.94
C GLN A 277 4.67 5.92 -11.13
#